data_c87fda9c2a56f58d280920e86005fd03
#
_entry.id   c87fda9c2a56f58d280920e86005fd03
#
_cell.length_a   1.000
_cell.length_b   1.000
_cell.length_c   1.000
_cell.angle_alpha   90.00
_cell.angle_beta   90.00
_cell.angle_gamma   90.00
#
_symmetry.space_group_name_H-M   'P 1'
#
loop_
_entity.id
_entity.type
_entity.pdbx_description
1 polymer ?
#
loop_
_entity_poly.entity_id
_entity_poly.type
_entity_poly.pdbx_seq_one_letter_code
_entity_poly.pdbx_strand_id
1 'polypeptide(L)'
;MLSDDGRQLFAVNAGSNTISLFAVRPNGLELRATAPSGGIRPISIAVRGGLAYVVNAGGAGNVSGLVVGPDSLTPLAGSTEPLGAGSAGPAQVAFSPDGSALVVTEKASSTIDVYPVGLDGRAAAPVVSPSSGGTPFGFDFDNRGHLLVSNAAGSASSYSLTGAGASVISGAVATYQAAPCWLVASKNGRYAYTANAGAGTISGFAVGHDGSLSLLDASGAIGILGSTSHPLDEAVSNNGQYLYNLTDGLHTISAFAIAEDGGLTLTGSVAVPAGAAGLAAR
;
A
#
# COMPACT_ATOMS: atom_id res chain seq x y z
N MET A 1 -4.60 -7.36 -3.82
CA MET A 1 -3.86 -6.72 -4.94
C MET A 1 -4.39 -7.24 -6.27
N LEU A 2 -4.73 -6.36 -7.22
CA LEU A 2 -5.08 -6.73 -8.59
C LEU A 2 -3.83 -6.73 -9.48
N SER A 3 -3.82 -7.57 -10.52
CA SER A 3 -2.87 -7.44 -11.63
C SER A 3 -3.12 -6.14 -12.42
N ASP A 4 -2.13 -5.68 -13.18
CA ASP A 4 -2.22 -4.44 -13.97
C ASP A 4 -3.41 -4.44 -14.95
N ASP A 5 -3.76 -5.61 -15.50
CA ASP A 5 -4.91 -5.80 -16.40
C ASP A 5 -6.24 -6.06 -15.68
N GLY A 6 -6.25 -6.12 -14.35
CA GLY A 6 -7.40 -6.37 -13.49
C GLY A 6 -8.03 -7.75 -13.64
N ARG A 7 -7.35 -8.73 -14.28
CA ARG A 7 -7.88 -10.07 -14.53
C ARG A 7 -7.55 -11.07 -13.44
N GLN A 8 -6.54 -10.79 -12.64
CA GLN A 8 -6.11 -11.62 -11.51
C GLN A 8 -6.18 -10.83 -10.21
N LEU A 9 -6.61 -11.49 -9.14
CA LEU A 9 -6.59 -10.97 -7.77
C LEU A 9 -5.70 -11.86 -6.91
N PHE A 10 -4.85 -11.25 -6.12
CA PHE A 10 -3.95 -11.93 -5.19
C PHE A 10 -4.34 -11.59 -3.76
N ALA A 11 -4.38 -12.61 -2.91
CA ALA A 11 -4.64 -12.48 -1.48
C ALA A 11 -3.57 -13.19 -0.66
N VAL A 12 -3.13 -12.54 0.41
CA VAL A 12 -2.25 -13.14 1.42
C VAL A 12 -3.09 -13.89 2.45
N ASN A 13 -2.66 -15.09 2.83
CA ASN A 13 -3.32 -15.92 3.83
C ASN A 13 -2.41 -16.05 5.05
N ALA A 14 -2.50 -15.09 5.97
CA ALA A 14 -1.59 -14.97 7.11
C ALA A 14 -1.62 -16.21 8.03
N GLY A 15 -2.78 -16.85 8.18
CA GLY A 15 -2.96 -18.03 9.04
C GLY A 15 -2.35 -19.31 8.48
N SER A 16 -2.28 -19.45 7.15
CA SER A 16 -1.71 -20.65 6.47
C SER A 16 -0.34 -20.41 5.86
N ASN A 17 0.20 -19.18 5.93
CA ASN A 17 1.46 -18.79 5.30
C ASN A 17 1.48 -19.03 3.77
N THR A 18 0.36 -18.73 3.11
CA THR A 18 0.19 -18.96 1.67
C THR A 18 -0.31 -17.69 0.97
N ILE A 19 -0.25 -17.72 -0.36
CA ILE A 19 -0.84 -16.74 -1.27
C ILE A 19 -1.88 -17.45 -2.13
N SER A 20 -3.04 -16.84 -2.31
CA SER A 20 -4.07 -17.29 -3.25
C SER A 20 -4.11 -16.41 -4.48
N LEU A 21 -4.20 -17.03 -5.66
CA LEU A 21 -4.44 -16.40 -6.95
C LEU A 21 -5.87 -16.70 -7.38
N PHE A 22 -6.63 -15.66 -7.69
CA PHE A 22 -7.98 -15.77 -8.24
C PHE A 22 -8.03 -15.15 -9.64
N ALA A 23 -8.77 -15.79 -10.54
CA ALA A 23 -9.24 -15.13 -11.75
C ALA A 23 -10.45 -14.26 -11.44
N VAL A 24 -10.43 -13.01 -11.90
CA VAL A 24 -11.55 -12.08 -11.79
C VAL A 24 -12.52 -12.36 -12.94
N ARG A 25 -13.78 -12.68 -12.59
CA ARG A 25 -14.86 -13.00 -13.53
C ARG A 25 -16.03 -12.02 -13.35
N PRO A 26 -16.92 -11.89 -14.35
CA PRO A 26 -18.13 -11.09 -14.19
C PRO A 26 -19.00 -11.48 -13.00
N ASN A 27 -18.98 -12.77 -12.64
CA ASN A 27 -19.82 -13.35 -11.57
C ASN A 27 -19.05 -13.57 -10.25
N GLY A 28 -17.83 -13.04 -10.09
CA GLY A 28 -17.06 -13.16 -8.86
C GLY A 28 -15.62 -13.63 -9.08
N LEU A 29 -15.05 -14.26 -8.07
CA LEU A 29 -13.66 -14.71 -8.06
C LEU A 29 -13.59 -16.23 -8.18
N GLU A 30 -12.68 -16.73 -9.00
CA GLU A 30 -12.41 -18.14 -9.20
C GLU A 30 -10.99 -18.47 -8.74
N LEU A 31 -10.84 -19.29 -7.68
CA LEU A 31 -9.51 -19.70 -7.19
C LEU A 31 -8.76 -20.51 -8.27
N ARG A 32 -7.54 -20.11 -8.59
CA ARG A 32 -6.69 -20.74 -9.60
C ARG A 32 -5.49 -21.45 -9.01
N ALA A 33 -4.83 -20.81 -8.04
CA ALA A 33 -3.66 -21.37 -7.39
C ALA A 33 -3.54 -20.95 -5.95
N THR A 34 -2.85 -21.77 -5.18
CA THR A 34 -2.35 -21.41 -3.85
C THR A 34 -0.90 -21.87 -3.75
N ALA A 35 -0.03 -21.00 -3.23
CA ALA A 35 1.39 -21.32 -3.05
C ALA A 35 1.90 -20.83 -1.68
N PRO A 36 2.98 -21.43 -1.14
CA PRO A 36 3.65 -20.90 0.05
C PRO A 36 4.11 -19.45 -0.16
N SER A 37 4.00 -18.62 0.87
CA SER A 37 4.44 -17.22 0.82
C SER A 37 5.96 -17.03 0.91
N GLY A 38 6.72 -18.11 1.16
CA GLY A 38 8.17 -18.04 1.38
C GLY A 38 8.58 -17.57 2.77
N GLY A 39 7.63 -17.41 3.69
CA GLY A 39 7.88 -16.99 5.08
C GLY A 39 6.69 -17.26 6.00
N ILE A 40 6.65 -16.58 7.14
CA ILE A 40 5.62 -16.73 8.17
C ILE A 40 4.77 -15.46 8.23
N ARG A 41 3.46 -15.61 8.27
CA ARG A 41 2.50 -14.53 8.40
C ARG A 41 2.66 -13.47 7.29
N PRO A 42 2.36 -13.81 6.02
CA PRO A 42 2.32 -12.84 4.93
C PRO A 42 1.26 -11.78 5.22
N ILE A 43 1.60 -10.50 4.99
CA ILE A 43 0.70 -9.36 5.29
C ILE A 43 0.46 -8.45 4.10
N SER A 44 1.36 -8.43 3.12
CA SER A 44 1.20 -7.62 1.91
C SER A 44 1.83 -8.31 0.72
N ILE A 45 1.32 -8.03 -0.47
CA ILE A 45 1.79 -8.57 -1.74
C ILE A 45 1.82 -7.47 -2.80
N ALA A 46 2.91 -7.41 -3.54
CA ALA A 46 3.08 -6.59 -4.73
C ALA A 46 3.12 -7.49 -5.97
N VAL A 47 2.51 -7.05 -7.07
CA VAL A 47 2.49 -7.79 -8.33
C VAL A 47 2.81 -6.86 -9.49
N ARG A 48 3.70 -7.29 -10.38
CA ARG A 48 4.09 -6.55 -11.58
C ARG A 48 4.57 -7.52 -12.66
N GLY A 49 3.97 -7.47 -13.85
CA GLY A 49 4.49 -8.12 -15.06
C GLY A 49 4.82 -9.62 -14.93
N GLY A 50 4.03 -10.41 -14.22
CA GLY A 50 4.30 -11.85 -14.03
C GLY A 50 5.26 -12.17 -12.88
N LEU A 51 5.60 -11.19 -12.05
CA LEU A 51 6.37 -11.32 -10.82
C LEU A 51 5.53 -10.84 -9.63
N ALA A 52 5.56 -11.57 -8.51
CA ALA A 52 4.98 -11.16 -7.25
C ALA A 52 6.03 -11.19 -6.15
N TYR A 53 5.95 -10.24 -5.21
CA TYR A 53 6.71 -10.27 -3.97
C TYR A 53 5.78 -10.14 -2.76
N VAL A 54 6.07 -10.92 -1.76
CA VAL A 54 5.31 -10.99 -0.50
C VAL A 54 6.19 -10.52 0.64
N VAL A 55 5.67 -9.65 1.50
CA VAL A 55 6.31 -9.38 2.77
C VAL A 55 5.67 -10.23 3.86
N ASN A 56 6.51 -10.99 4.55
CA ASN A 56 6.17 -11.89 5.65
C ASN A 56 6.62 -11.26 6.97
N ALA A 57 5.70 -11.11 7.92
CA ALA A 57 5.92 -10.38 9.16
C ALA A 57 6.26 -11.28 10.36
N GLY A 58 6.26 -12.61 10.20
CA GLY A 58 6.54 -13.55 11.27
C GLY A 58 8.02 -13.91 11.38
N GLY A 59 8.46 -14.32 12.57
CA GLY A 59 9.87 -14.58 12.83
C GLY A 59 10.73 -13.31 12.70
N ALA A 60 11.85 -13.39 12.00
CA ALA A 60 12.68 -12.23 11.66
C ALA A 60 12.09 -11.37 10.53
N GLY A 61 11.09 -11.88 9.82
CA GLY A 61 10.52 -11.25 8.64
C GLY A 61 11.39 -11.36 7.40
N ASN A 62 10.76 -11.35 6.24
CA ASN A 62 11.44 -11.36 4.93
C ASN A 62 10.54 -10.84 3.81
N VAL A 63 11.12 -10.55 2.65
CA VAL A 63 10.43 -10.51 1.37
C VAL A 63 10.74 -11.78 0.59
N SER A 64 9.80 -12.29 -0.21
CA SER A 64 9.98 -13.50 -1.00
C SER A 64 9.25 -13.40 -2.33
N GLY A 65 9.90 -13.77 -3.43
CA GLY A 65 9.40 -13.66 -4.80
C GLY A 65 8.70 -14.91 -5.31
N LEU A 66 7.71 -14.73 -6.18
CA LEU A 66 7.03 -15.78 -6.94
C LEU A 66 6.90 -15.37 -8.41
N VAL A 67 7.03 -16.34 -9.29
CA VAL A 67 6.66 -16.20 -10.69
C VAL A 67 5.15 -16.44 -10.82
N VAL A 68 4.46 -15.50 -11.47
CA VAL A 68 3.01 -15.52 -11.68
C VAL A 68 2.72 -16.00 -13.11
N GLY A 69 2.01 -17.09 -13.22
CA GLY A 69 1.43 -17.55 -14.49
C GLY A 69 -0.07 -17.28 -14.57
N PRO A 70 -0.72 -17.65 -15.66
CA PRO A 70 -2.17 -17.48 -15.83
C PRO A 70 -2.98 -18.17 -14.72
N ASP A 71 -2.56 -19.36 -14.31
CA ASP A 71 -3.22 -20.22 -13.33
C ASP A 71 -2.20 -20.83 -12.34
N SER A 72 -1.05 -20.18 -12.13
CA SER A 72 0.02 -20.72 -11.28
C SER A 72 0.76 -19.65 -10.51
N LEU A 73 1.26 -20.06 -9.34
CA LEU A 73 2.20 -19.30 -8.50
C LEU A 73 3.38 -20.23 -8.21
N THR A 74 4.57 -19.85 -8.65
CA THR A 74 5.77 -20.68 -8.47
C THR A 74 6.82 -19.89 -7.69
N PRO A 75 7.33 -20.40 -6.55
CA PRO A 75 8.40 -19.72 -5.81
C PRO A 75 9.60 -19.41 -6.71
N LEU A 76 10.10 -18.19 -6.68
CA LEU A 76 11.31 -17.77 -7.39
C LEU A 76 12.53 -18.13 -6.51
N ALA A 77 13.27 -19.14 -6.93
CA ALA A 77 14.42 -19.59 -6.17
C ALA A 77 15.48 -18.48 -6.00
N GLY A 78 15.98 -18.28 -4.76
CA GLY A 78 17.00 -17.27 -4.45
C GLY A 78 16.46 -15.83 -4.45
N SER A 79 15.15 -15.64 -4.25
CA SER A 79 14.50 -14.32 -4.18
C SER A 79 14.15 -13.87 -2.76
N THR A 80 14.51 -14.69 -1.76
CA THR A 80 14.18 -14.37 -0.36
C THR A 80 15.27 -13.51 0.25
N GLU A 81 14.90 -12.31 0.69
CA GLU A 81 15.79 -11.37 1.38
C GLU A 81 15.24 -11.03 2.76
N PRO A 82 16.09 -10.84 3.79
CA PRO A 82 15.64 -10.40 5.10
C PRO A 82 15.11 -8.97 5.06
N LEU A 83 14.32 -8.58 6.06
CA LEU A 83 14.00 -7.19 6.33
C LEU A 83 15.24 -6.45 6.85
N GLY A 84 15.31 -5.16 6.58
CA GLY A 84 16.47 -4.33 6.90
C GLY A 84 16.75 -4.21 8.39
N ALA A 85 15.69 -4.18 9.21
CA ALA A 85 15.79 -4.26 10.65
C ALA A 85 15.03 -5.48 11.16
N GLY A 86 15.69 -6.44 11.74
CA GLY A 86 15.04 -7.64 12.27
C GLY A 86 13.90 -7.30 13.26
N SER A 87 12.75 -7.94 13.13
CA SER A 87 11.53 -7.68 13.93
C SER A 87 10.91 -6.27 13.73
N ALA A 88 11.10 -5.70 12.59
CA ALA A 88 10.71 -4.30 12.24
C ALA A 88 9.20 -4.04 12.17
N GLY A 89 8.36 -5.06 12.15
CA GLY A 89 6.91 -4.92 12.00
C GLY A 89 6.53 -4.30 10.65
N PRO A 90 6.81 -4.97 9.52
CA PRO A 90 6.52 -4.43 8.20
C PRO A 90 5.03 -4.10 8.03
N ALA A 91 4.71 -3.18 7.14
CA ALA A 91 3.33 -2.81 6.83
C ALA A 91 2.93 -3.16 5.40
N GLN A 92 3.71 -2.73 4.42
CA GLN A 92 3.38 -2.88 3.00
C GLN A 92 4.63 -3.19 2.19
N VAL A 93 4.43 -3.90 1.06
CA VAL A 93 5.42 -4.04 -0.01
C VAL A 93 4.81 -3.56 -1.33
N ALA A 94 5.56 -2.81 -2.14
CA ALA A 94 5.18 -2.47 -3.51
C ALA A 94 6.42 -2.37 -4.41
N PHE A 95 6.23 -2.60 -5.72
CA PHE A 95 7.25 -2.27 -6.72
C PHE A 95 7.27 -0.76 -6.98
N SER A 96 8.47 -0.21 -7.24
CA SER A 96 8.59 1.10 -7.88
C SER A 96 7.89 1.09 -9.25
N PRO A 97 7.41 2.25 -9.76
CA PRO A 97 6.68 2.30 -11.02
C PRO A 97 7.44 1.77 -12.23
N ASP A 98 8.77 1.85 -12.23
CA ASP A 98 9.64 1.28 -13.26
C ASP A 98 9.98 -0.20 -13.04
N GLY A 99 9.65 -0.76 -11.87
CA GLY A 99 9.93 -2.15 -11.48
C GLY A 99 11.38 -2.42 -11.07
N SER A 100 12.22 -1.40 -10.99
CA SER A 100 13.64 -1.55 -10.65
C SER A 100 13.90 -1.79 -9.16
N ALA A 101 12.89 -1.55 -8.30
CA ALA A 101 13.00 -1.75 -6.87
C ALA A 101 11.70 -2.27 -6.25
N LEU A 102 11.84 -2.95 -5.10
CA LEU A 102 10.77 -3.14 -4.13
C LEU A 102 10.97 -2.18 -2.97
N VAL A 103 9.88 -1.68 -2.43
CA VAL A 103 9.87 -0.86 -1.21
C VAL A 103 9.08 -1.58 -0.14
N VAL A 104 9.59 -1.56 1.09
CA VAL A 104 8.89 -2.03 2.29
C VAL A 104 8.94 -0.94 3.35
N THR A 105 7.82 -0.65 3.98
CA THR A 105 7.75 0.20 5.17
C THR A 105 7.79 -0.64 6.43
N GLU A 106 8.59 -0.24 7.41
CA GLU A 106 8.79 -0.93 8.67
C GLU A 106 8.39 -0.04 9.85
N LYS A 107 7.29 -0.41 10.52
CA LYS A 107 6.66 0.42 11.56
C LYS A 107 7.49 0.58 12.82
N ALA A 108 8.03 -0.52 13.33
CA ALA A 108 8.70 -0.53 14.64
C ALA A 108 10.09 0.09 14.60
N SER A 109 10.83 -0.09 13.49
CA SER A 109 12.14 0.52 13.25
C SER A 109 12.04 1.95 12.74
N SER A 110 10.86 2.36 12.23
CA SER A 110 10.65 3.63 11.50
C SER A 110 11.60 3.76 10.30
N THR A 111 11.70 2.71 9.49
CA THR A 111 12.55 2.66 8.30
C THR A 111 11.75 2.36 7.03
N ILE A 112 12.37 2.67 5.91
CA ILE A 112 11.95 2.34 4.56
C ILE A 112 13.06 1.51 3.94
N ASP A 113 12.76 0.29 3.56
CA ASP A 113 13.69 -0.61 2.90
C ASP A 113 13.49 -0.56 1.39
N VAL A 114 14.56 -0.34 0.65
CA VAL A 114 14.56 -0.33 -0.82
C VAL A 114 15.42 -1.48 -1.32
N TYR A 115 14.79 -2.47 -1.95
CA TYR A 115 15.45 -3.65 -2.51
C TYR A 115 15.63 -3.47 -4.01
N PRO A 116 16.83 -3.33 -4.56
CA PRO A 116 17.05 -3.36 -6.00
C PRO A 116 16.57 -4.69 -6.60
N VAL A 117 15.82 -4.63 -7.71
CA VAL A 117 15.33 -5.81 -8.42
C VAL A 117 16.12 -5.99 -9.71
N GLY A 118 16.79 -7.14 -9.84
CA GLY A 118 17.55 -7.48 -11.03
C GLY A 118 16.68 -7.84 -12.23
N LEU A 119 17.28 -7.90 -13.43
CA LEU A 119 16.60 -8.31 -14.65
C LEU A 119 16.07 -9.75 -14.59
N ASP A 120 16.60 -10.56 -13.70
CA ASP A 120 16.14 -11.92 -13.41
C ASP A 120 14.97 -11.98 -12.45
N GLY A 121 14.47 -10.81 -12.00
CA GLY A 121 13.36 -10.65 -11.09
C GLY A 121 13.72 -10.84 -9.61
N ARG A 122 15.00 -11.08 -9.28
CA ARG A 122 15.42 -11.24 -7.88
C ARG A 122 15.68 -9.91 -7.21
N ALA A 123 15.17 -9.77 -5.98
CA ALA A 123 15.54 -8.69 -5.10
C ALA A 123 16.94 -8.92 -4.55
N ALA A 124 17.74 -7.87 -4.48
CA ALA A 124 19.01 -7.85 -3.75
C ALA A 124 18.77 -7.40 -2.30
N ALA A 125 19.81 -7.46 -1.47
CA ALA A 125 19.75 -6.95 -0.09
C ALA A 125 19.26 -5.48 -0.05
N PRO A 126 18.49 -5.09 0.98
CA PRO A 126 17.88 -3.76 1.03
C PRO A 126 18.90 -2.66 1.36
N VAL A 127 18.65 -1.48 0.80
CA VAL A 127 19.21 -0.23 1.32
C VAL A 127 18.18 0.34 2.29
N VAL A 128 18.55 0.42 3.57
CA VAL A 128 17.69 0.89 4.66
C VAL A 128 17.82 2.39 4.82
N SER A 129 16.70 3.11 4.76
CA SER A 129 16.63 4.56 4.96
C SER A 129 15.74 4.88 6.16
N PRO A 130 16.08 5.87 7.01
CA PRO A 130 15.17 6.32 8.05
C PRO A 130 13.92 6.96 7.44
N SER A 131 12.74 6.65 7.97
CA SER A 131 11.52 7.39 7.66
C SER A 131 11.56 8.76 8.31
N SER A 132 11.12 9.80 7.60
CA SER A 132 11.04 11.16 8.13
C SER A 132 9.91 11.32 9.17
N GLY A 133 8.88 10.46 9.11
CA GLY A 133 7.80 10.40 10.11
C GLY A 133 7.85 9.09 10.90
N GLY A 134 7.33 9.10 12.14
CA GLY A 134 7.28 7.90 12.98
C GLY A 134 6.22 6.91 12.49
N THR A 135 6.54 5.62 12.59
CA THR A 135 5.64 4.51 12.24
C THR A 135 5.15 4.58 10.79
N PRO A 136 6.08 4.51 9.78
CA PRO A 136 5.69 4.47 8.36
C PRO A 136 4.80 3.26 8.11
N PHE A 137 3.67 3.46 7.42
CA PHE A 137 2.64 2.46 7.26
C PHE A 137 2.33 2.19 5.78
N GLY A 138 1.16 2.63 5.30
CA GLY A 138 0.78 2.51 3.90
C GLY A 138 1.51 3.53 3.02
N PHE A 139 1.74 3.17 1.77
CA PHE A 139 2.38 4.05 0.81
C PHE A 139 1.91 3.78 -0.62
N ASP A 140 2.10 4.76 -1.48
CA ASP A 140 1.89 4.64 -2.91
C ASP A 140 2.91 5.50 -3.65
N PHE A 141 2.94 5.39 -4.97
CA PHE A 141 3.76 6.22 -5.83
C PHE A 141 2.89 7.18 -6.61
N ASP A 142 3.36 8.42 -6.76
CA ASP A 142 2.78 9.30 -7.76
C ASP A 142 3.15 8.83 -9.19
N ASN A 143 2.56 9.45 -10.21
CA ASN A 143 2.82 9.10 -11.60
C ASN A 143 4.21 9.54 -12.12
N ARG A 144 5.05 10.15 -11.27
CA ARG A 144 6.44 10.55 -11.55
C ARG A 144 7.45 9.68 -10.81
N GLY A 145 6.97 8.77 -9.97
CA GLY A 145 7.80 7.83 -9.22
C GLY A 145 8.24 8.33 -7.85
N HIS A 146 7.66 9.41 -7.32
CA HIS A 146 7.89 9.80 -5.94
C HIS A 146 7.13 8.86 -5.01
N LEU A 147 7.81 8.38 -3.98
CA LEU A 147 7.23 7.56 -2.93
C LEU A 147 6.52 8.46 -1.91
N LEU A 148 5.23 8.21 -1.66
CA LEU A 148 4.38 8.95 -0.72
C LEU A 148 4.01 7.99 0.42
N VAL A 149 4.33 8.34 1.66
CA VAL A 149 4.21 7.44 2.81
C VAL A 149 3.34 8.06 3.89
N SER A 150 2.34 7.32 4.37
CA SER A 150 1.64 7.67 5.61
C SER A 150 2.47 7.27 6.82
N ASN A 151 2.49 8.11 7.85
CA ASN A 151 3.18 7.84 9.09
C ASN A 151 2.14 7.83 10.23
N ALA A 152 1.88 6.68 10.84
CA ALA A 152 0.81 6.51 11.81
C ALA A 152 0.97 7.39 13.08
N ALA A 153 2.13 8.00 13.26
CA ALA A 153 2.36 9.02 14.28
C ALA A 153 1.68 10.39 13.97
N GLY A 154 0.98 10.55 12.82
CA GLY A 154 0.16 11.73 12.53
C GLY A 154 0.65 12.58 11.36
N SER A 155 1.33 12.01 10.36
CA SER A 155 1.85 12.78 9.23
C SER A 155 1.86 11.97 7.93
N ALA A 156 2.16 12.64 6.81
CA ALA A 156 2.64 12.02 5.58
C ALA A 156 4.01 12.58 5.19
N SER A 157 4.79 11.82 4.44
CA SER A 157 6.10 12.22 3.93
C SER A 157 6.29 11.75 2.49
N SER A 158 7.21 12.37 1.75
CA SER A 158 7.53 11.97 0.39
C SER A 158 9.02 11.85 0.15
N TYR A 159 9.39 10.99 -0.81
CA TYR A 159 10.77 10.62 -1.08
C TYR A 159 11.01 10.44 -2.57
N SER A 160 12.22 10.73 -3.01
CA SER A 160 12.78 10.21 -4.26
C SER A 160 13.51 8.89 -3.99
N LEU A 161 13.35 7.91 -4.88
CA LEU A 161 14.10 6.66 -4.82
C LEU A 161 15.33 6.75 -5.72
N THR A 162 16.46 6.28 -5.20
CA THR A 162 17.71 6.12 -5.93
C THR A 162 18.38 4.81 -5.57
N GLY A 163 19.45 4.42 -6.23
CA GLY A 163 20.27 3.28 -5.82
C GLY A 163 20.86 3.41 -4.40
N ALA A 164 20.81 4.62 -3.81
CA ALA A 164 21.24 4.88 -2.44
C ALA A 164 20.08 4.82 -1.41
N GLY A 165 18.88 4.37 -1.81
CA GLY A 165 17.71 4.25 -0.95
C GLY A 165 16.69 5.38 -1.16
N ALA A 166 15.95 5.74 -0.10
CA ALA A 166 14.92 6.77 -0.11
C ALA A 166 15.46 8.10 0.44
N SER A 167 15.40 9.14 -0.38
CA SER A 167 15.83 10.52 -0.02
C SER A 167 14.60 11.40 0.19
N VAL A 168 14.53 12.10 1.32
CA VAL A 168 13.38 12.93 1.71
C VAL A 168 13.19 14.09 0.74
N ILE A 169 11.96 14.27 0.24
CA ILE A 169 11.49 15.47 -0.48
C ILE A 169 10.69 16.34 0.50
N SER A 170 9.57 15.81 1.03
CA SER A 170 8.83 16.45 2.12
C SER A 170 9.02 15.64 3.39
N GLY A 171 9.40 16.29 4.46
CA GLY A 171 9.45 15.71 5.79
C GLY A 171 8.04 15.38 6.30
N ALA A 172 7.91 15.15 7.62
CA ALA A 172 6.64 14.79 8.23
C ALA A 172 5.62 15.96 8.15
N VAL A 173 4.82 16.00 7.09
CA VAL A 173 3.72 16.96 6.91
C VAL A 173 2.55 16.49 7.77
N ALA A 174 2.20 17.26 8.82
CA ALA A 174 1.18 16.88 9.79
C ALA A 174 -0.21 16.74 9.15
N THR A 175 -0.94 15.66 9.52
CA THR A 175 -2.35 15.48 9.17
C THR A 175 -3.29 16.19 10.14
N TYR A 176 -2.83 16.50 11.36
CA TYR A 176 -3.66 16.93 12.49
C TYR A 176 -4.76 15.90 12.85
N GLN A 177 -4.63 14.68 12.33
CA GLN A 177 -5.54 13.57 12.56
C GLN A 177 -4.81 12.40 13.24
N ALA A 178 -5.57 11.53 13.91
CA ALA A 178 -5.00 10.41 14.65
C ALA A 178 -4.83 9.18 13.76
N ALA A 179 -3.64 8.56 13.84
CA ALA A 179 -3.29 7.29 13.24
C ALA A 179 -3.58 7.22 11.71
N PRO A 180 -2.96 8.08 10.86
CA PRO A 180 -2.98 7.87 9.43
C PRO A 180 -2.30 6.53 9.10
N CYS A 181 -3.05 5.60 8.47
CA CYS A 181 -2.61 4.24 8.21
C CYS A 181 -2.30 4.00 6.74
N TRP A 182 -3.32 3.91 5.90
CA TRP A 182 -3.15 3.66 4.46
C TRP A 182 -2.96 4.96 3.70
N LEU A 183 -2.27 4.88 2.56
CA LEU A 183 -2.13 6.01 1.65
C LEU A 183 -2.28 5.53 0.22
N VAL A 184 -3.01 6.30 -0.59
CA VAL A 184 -3.11 6.10 -2.03
C VAL A 184 -2.92 7.41 -2.79
N ALA A 185 -2.29 7.33 -3.96
CA ALA A 185 -2.14 8.44 -4.89
C ALA A 185 -3.30 8.50 -5.89
N SER A 186 -3.75 9.68 -6.23
CA SER A 186 -4.69 9.87 -7.34
C SER A 186 -4.06 9.49 -8.68
N LYS A 187 -4.85 8.98 -9.62
CA LYS A 187 -4.33 8.52 -10.94
C LYS A 187 -3.68 9.62 -11.77
N ASN A 188 -4.05 10.88 -11.55
CA ASN A 188 -3.40 12.03 -12.20
C ASN A 188 -2.10 12.47 -11.51
N GLY A 189 -1.72 11.84 -10.37
CA GLY A 189 -0.51 12.15 -9.60
C GLY A 189 -0.51 13.52 -8.93
N ARG A 190 -1.68 14.18 -8.80
CA ARG A 190 -1.79 15.53 -8.23
C ARG A 190 -2.17 15.52 -6.75
N TYR A 191 -2.72 14.41 -6.25
CA TYR A 191 -3.24 14.29 -4.90
C TYR A 191 -2.84 12.96 -4.28
N ALA A 192 -2.80 12.94 -2.95
CA ALA A 192 -2.70 11.72 -2.14
C ALA A 192 -3.70 11.78 -1.00
N TYR A 193 -4.19 10.62 -0.57
CA TYR A 193 -5.19 10.49 0.48
C TYR A 193 -4.70 9.52 1.54
N THR A 194 -4.98 9.84 2.82
CA THR A 194 -4.64 8.94 3.93
C THR A 194 -5.87 8.63 4.78
N ALA A 195 -6.10 7.35 5.02
CA ALA A 195 -7.09 6.87 5.98
C ALA A 195 -6.58 7.09 7.40
N ASN A 196 -7.30 7.89 8.21
CA ASN A 196 -6.94 8.19 9.59
C ASN A 196 -7.73 7.29 10.54
N ALA A 197 -7.19 6.11 10.86
CA ALA A 197 -7.89 5.06 11.59
C ALA A 197 -8.35 5.49 12.99
N GLY A 198 -7.55 6.29 13.69
CA GLY A 198 -7.87 6.78 15.02
C GLY A 198 -8.86 7.94 15.04
N ALA A 199 -9.00 8.69 13.95
CA ALA A 199 -9.89 9.85 13.86
C ALA A 199 -11.20 9.55 13.12
N GLY A 200 -11.26 8.48 12.33
CA GLY A 200 -12.43 8.18 11.48
C GLY A 200 -12.60 9.17 10.32
N THR A 201 -11.48 9.61 9.74
CA THR A 201 -11.46 10.64 8.70
C THR A 201 -10.51 10.24 7.56
N ILE A 202 -10.53 11.01 6.47
CA ILE A 202 -9.56 10.93 5.38
C ILE A 202 -8.89 12.30 5.26
N SER A 203 -7.54 12.32 5.25
CA SER A 203 -6.77 13.52 4.91
C SER A 203 -6.43 13.54 3.42
N GLY A 204 -6.31 14.72 2.85
CA GLY A 204 -5.86 14.93 1.47
C GLY A 204 -4.63 15.82 1.39
N PHE A 205 -3.76 15.51 0.45
CA PHE A 205 -2.56 16.27 0.16
C PHE A 205 -2.50 16.62 -1.32
N ALA A 206 -2.13 17.86 -1.65
CA ALA A 206 -1.64 18.18 -2.98
C ALA A 206 -0.20 17.68 -3.12
N VAL A 207 0.09 17.05 -4.26
CA VAL A 207 1.41 16.54 -4.63
C VAL A 207 2.01 17.45 -5.69
N GLY A 208 3.10 18.14 -5.34
CA GLY A 208 3.84 19.01 -6.25
C GLY A 208 4.51 18.22 -7.37
N HIS A 209 4.92 18.93 -8.43
CA HIS A 209 5.65 18.31 -9.54
C HIS A 209 6.98 17.68 -9.11
N ASP A 210 7.58 18.20 -8.07
CA ASP A 210 8.81 17.73 -7.43
C ASP A 210 8.58 16.68 -6.34
N GLY A 211 7.33 16.23 -6.14
CA GLY A 211 6.93 15.29 -5.10
C GLY A 211 6.68 15.94 -3.73
N SER A 212 6.74 17.27 -3.62
CA SER A 212 6.42 17.97 -2.37
C SER A 212 4.96 17.78 -1.98
N LEU A 213 4.70 17.69 -0.66
CA LEU A 213 3.36 17.52 -0.10
C LEU A 213 2.88 18.80 0.58
N SER A 214 1.63 19.17 0.36
CA SER A 214 0.93 20.18 1.13
C SER A 214 -0.50 19.73 1.45
N LEU A 215 -0.94 19.96 2.70
CA LEU A 215 -2.28 19.57 3.14
C LEU A 215 -3.36 20.35 2.38
N LEU A 216 -4.43 19.67 1.92
CA LEU A 216 -5.51 20.31 1.17
C LEU A 216 -6.45 21.12 2.05
N ASP A 217 -6.60 20.75 3.32
CA ASP A 217 -7.44 21.45 4.29
C ASP A 217 -6.72 21.61 5.62
N ALA A 218 -6.78 22.81 6.20
CA ALA A 218 -6.07 23.14 7.42
C ALA A 218 -6.52 22.32 8.65
N SER A 219 -7.74 21.78 8.66
CA SER A 219 -8.20 20.85 9.70
C SER A 219 -7.60 19.46 9.58
N GLY A 220 -7.04 19.15 8.42
CA GLY A 220 -6.50 17.84 8.09
C GLY A 220 -7.53 16.80 7.65
N ALA A 221 -8.82 17.11 7.63
CA ALA A 221 -9.88 16.18 7.29
C ALA A 221 -10.70 16.69 6.09
N ILE A 222 -10.68 15.94 4.97
CA ILE A 222 -11.51 16.23 3.78
C ILE A 222 -12.59 15.16 3.55
N GLY A 223 -12.49 14.00 4.20
CA GLY A 223 -13.51 12.96 4.24
C GLY A 223 -13.85 12.60 5.69
N ILE A 224 -15.15 12.54 6.01
CA ILE A 224 -15.63 12.23 7.36
C ILE A 224 -16.40 10.91 7.32
N LEU A 225 -15.92 9.94 8.09
CA LEU A 225 -16.52 8.59 8.23
C LEU A 225 -17.14 8.37 9.61
N GLY A 226 -16.74 9.19 10.60
CA GLY A 226 -17.17 9.09 11.98
C GLY A 226 -16.14 8.40 12.89
N SER A 227 -16.06 8.82 14.14
CA SER A 227 -15.00 8.43 15.10
C SER A 227 -14.95 6.93 15.42
N THR A 228 -16.02 6.19 15.14
CA THR A 228 -16.08 4.73 15.36
C THR A 228 -15.83 3.92 14.08
N SER A 229 -15.55 4.58 12.96
CA SER A 229 -15.44 3.91 11.64
C SER A 229 -14.14 3.12 11.46
N HIS A 230 -13.03 3.55 12.05
CA HIS A 230 -11.71 2.94 11.92
C HIS A 230 -11.37 2.64 10.45
N PRO A 231 -11.16 3.68 9.59
CA PRO A 231 -10.75 3.48 8.20
C PRO A 231 -9.37 2.82 8.14
N LEU A 232 -9.26 1.71 7.38
CA LEU A 232 -8.06 0.87 7.35
C LEU A 232 -7.36 0.88 5.99
N ASP A 233 -8.11 0.80 4.89
CA ASP A 233 -7.56 0.59 3.56
C ASP A 233 -8.28 1.45 2.53
N GLU A 234 -7.56 1.84 1.49
CA GLU A 234 -8.04 2.71 0.44
C GLU A 234 -7.64 2.20 -0.94
N ALA A 235 -8.49 2.48 -1.93
CA ALA A 235 -8.19 2.24 -3.33
C ALA A 235 -8.85 3.30 -4.21
N VAL A 236 -8.13 3.77 -5.23
CA VAL A 236 -8.66 4.69 -6.24
C VAL A 236 -9.10 3.88 -7.46
N SER A 237 -10.31 4.18 -7.98
CA SER A 237 -10.83 3.57 -9.21
C SER A 237 -9.87 3.81 -10.40
N ASN A 238 -9.86 2.90 -11.40
CA ASN A 238 -8.96 3.02 -12.56
C ASN A 238 -9.17 4.31 -13.36
N ASN A 239 -10.41 4.82 -13.40
CA ASN A 239 -10.72 6.11 -14.05
C ASN A 239 -10.33 7.33 -13.21
N GLY A 240 -9.84 7.13 -11.97
CA GLY A 240 -9.43 8.19 -11.05
C GLY A 240 -10.54 9.04 -10.46
N GLN A 241 -11.82 8.65 -10.65
CA GLN A 241 -12.98 9.46 -10.25
C GLN A 241 -13.46 9.18 -8.83
N TYR A 242 -13.11 8.00 -8.28
CA TYR A 242 -13.60 7.57 -6.98
C TYR A 242 -12.48 7.07 -6.08
N LEU A 243 -12.55 7.46 -4.81
CA LEU A 243 -11.80 6.85 -3.71
C LEU A 243 -12.74 5.93 -2.94
N TYR A 244 -12.32 4.69 -2.76
CA TYR A 244 -12.99 3.73 -1.88
C TYR A 244 -12.21 3.60 -0.60
N ASN A 245 -12.91 3.58 0.54
CA ASN A 245 -12.31 3.37 1.86
C ASN A 245 -13.02 2.24 2.59
N LEU A 246 -12.25 1.28 3.10
CA LEU A 246 -12.71 0.18 3.94
C LEU A 246 -12.63 0.57 5.40
N THR A 247 -13.73 0.44 6.14
CA THR A 247 -13.79 0.68 7.57
C THR A 247 -14.04 -0.62 8.33
N ASP A 248 -13.21 -0.89 9.34
CA ASP A 248 -13.38 -2.07 10.21
C ASP A 248 -14.46 -1.84 11.28
N GLY A 249 -14.55 -0.65 11.87
CA GLY A 249 -15.51 -0.37 12.93
C GLY A 249 -16.98 -0.34 12.48
N LEU A 250 -17.24 0.06 11.22
CA LEU A 250 -18.58 0.07 10.63
C LEU A 250 -18.84 -1.11 9.70
N HIS A 251 -17.81 -1.89 9.36
CA HIS A 251 -17.87 -2.97 8.38
C HIS A 251 -18.47 -2.52 7.05
N THR A 252 -17.94 -1.41 6.50
CA THR A 252 -18.42 -0.83 5.25
C THR A 252 -17.28 -0.48 4.31
N ILE A 253 -17.58 -0.46 3.01
CA ILE A 253 -16.80 0.27 2.02
C ILE A 253 -17.59 1.52 1.66
N SER A 254 -16.97 2.68 1.89
CA SER A 254 -17.50 3.99 1.52
C SER A 254 -16.88 4.45 0.21
N ALA A 255 -17.66 5.04 -0.69
CA ALA A 255 -17.23 5.60 -1.95
C ALA A 255 -17.31 7.13 -1.91
N PHE A 256 -16.22 7.79 -2.29
CA PHE A 256 -16.12 9.23 -2.41
C PHE A 256 -15.84 9.62 -3.88
N ALA A 257 -16.58 10.57 -4.42
CA ALA A 257 -16.20 11.21 -5.67
C ALA A 257 -15.01 12.16 -5.41
N ILE A 258 -14.00 12.08 -6.28
CA ILE A 258 -12.82 12.95 -6.25
C ILE A 258 -13.07 14.15 -7.17
N ALA A 259 -13.06 15.36 -6.61
CA ALA A 259 -13.18 16.59 -7.35
C ALA A 259 -11.87 17.01 -8.03
N GLU A 260 -11.93 17.97 -8.95
CA GLU A 260 -10.75 18.48 -9.69
C GLU A 260 -9.71 19.14 -8.78
N ASP A 261 -10.12 19.68 -7.65
CA ASP A 261 -9.27 20.28 -6.61
C ASP A 261 -8.77 19.26 -5.56
N GLY A 262 -9.11 17.97 -5.72
CA GLY A 262 -8.75 16.89 -4.82
C GLY A 262 -9.73 16.71 -3.65
N GLY A 263 -10.78 17.53 -3.55
CA GLY A 263 -11.82 17.40 -2.53
C GLY A 263 -12.59 16.08 -2.66
N LEU A 264 -13.17 15.61 -1.56
CA LEU A 264 -13.91 14.34 -1.48
C LEU A 264 -15.39 14.59 -1.16
N THR A 265 -16.29 13.96 -1.92
CA THR A 265 -17.72 13.96 -1.63
C THR A 265 -18.21 12.53 -1.47
N LEU A 266 -18.75 12.18 -0.30
CA LEU A 266 -19.32 10.86 -0.04
C LEU A 266 -20.53 10.63 -0.98
N THR A 267 -20.48 9.54 -1.76
CA THR A 267 -21.52 9.16 -2.71
C THR A 267 -22.36 7.98 -2.24
N GLY A 268 -21.85 7.16 -1.34
CA GLY A 268 -22.56 6.02 -0.77
C GLY A 268 -21.65 5.07 -0.03
N SER A 269 -22.24 4.04 0.56
CA SER A 269 -21.51 2.97 1.23
C SER A 269 -22.22 1.62 1.06
N VAL A 270 -21.46 0.54 1.18
CA VAL A 270 -21.95 -0.84 1.15
C VAL A 270 -21.39 -1.61 2.32
N ALA A 271 -22.22 -2.45 2.95
CA ALA A 271 -21.79 -3.31 4.04
C ALA A 271 -20.88 -4.44 3.53
N VAL A 272 -19.90 -4.80 4.34
CA VAL A 272 -19.01 -5.94 4.13
C VAL A 272 -18.97 -6.82 5.38
N PRO A 273 -18.56 -8.10 5.28
CA PRO A 273 -18.41 -8.94 6.46
C PRO A 273 -17.43 -8.35 7.48
N ALA A 274 -17.68 -8.60 8.77
CA ALA A 274 -16.75 -8.27 9.84
C ALA A 274 -15.38 -8.94 9.61
N GLY A 275 -14.30 -8.21 9.87
CA GLY A 275 -12.95 -8.69 9.64
C GLY A 275 -12.50 -8.65 8.18
N ALA A 276 -13.27 -8.03 7.28
CA ALA A 276 -12.80 -7.73 5.93
C ALA A 276 -11.55 -6.86 5.99
N ALA A 277 -10.51 -7.26 5.26
CA ALA A 277 -9.23 -6.55 5.19
C ALA A 277 -8.67 -6.63 3.76
N GLY A 278 -8.02 -5.54 3.34
CA GLY A 278 -7.50 -5.43 1.98
C GLY A 278 -8.56 -4.94 0.99
N LEU A 279 -8.24 -3.88 0.24
CA LEU A 279 -9.11 -3.30 -0.77
C LEU A 279 -8.36 -3.18 -2.10
N ALA A 280 -9.04 -3.47 -3.20
CA ALA A 280 -8.53 -3.22 -4.53
C ALA A 280 -9.70 -2.78 -5.43
N ALA A 281 -9.46 -1.76 -6.26
CA ALA A 281 -10.45 -1.20 -7.17
C ALA A 281 -9.96 -1.25 -8.63
N ARG A 282 -10.90 -1.28 -9.58
CA ARG A 282 -10.65 -1.20 -11.02
C ARG A 282 -11.60 -0.22 -11.69
#